data_0b1631238da6f713cb643b58980217f5
#
_entry.id   0b1631238da6f713cb643b58980217f5
#
_cell.length_a   1.000
_cell.length_b   1.000
_cell.length_c   1.000
_cell.angle_alpha   90.00
_cell.angle_beta   90.00
_cell.angle_gamma   90.00
#
_symmetry.space_group_name_H-M   'P 1'
#
loop_
_entity.id
_entity.type
_entity.pdbx_description
1 polymer ?
#
loop_
_entity_poly.entity_id
_entity_poly.type
_entity_poly.pdbx_seq_one_letter_code
_entity_poly.pdbx_strand_id
1 'polypeptide(L)'
;MIPRNTVDKIIEAARVEEVVGEFITLKKRGTNLLGLCPFHGEKTPSFTVSSVKGIYKCFGCGKAGNSVNFIMDHLKLSYPEALKWLANKYSIEVIEKEITPEEREQQTERESMLIVMQYAQRYFVEMMMKTDEGKSIGLGYFRERALREDIISKFQLDVDSPFPIPT
;
A
#
# COMPACT_ATOMS: atom_id res chain seq x y z
N MET A 1 1.44 -15.93 10.53
CA MET A 1 0.69 -15.15 9.51
C MET A 1 -0.80 -15.41 9.68
N ILE A 2 -1.65 -14.37 9.61
CA ILE A 2 -3.12 -14.53 9.72
C ILE A 2 -3.65 -15.14 8.42
N PRO A 3 -4.40 -16.24 8.44
CA PRO A 3 -4.97 -16.87 7.26
C PRO A 3 -5.93 -15.92 6.52
N ARG A 4 -5.95 -16.00 5.19
CA ARG A 4 -6.75 -15.10 4.34
C ARG A 4 -8.24 -15.16 4.65
N ASN A 5 -8.78 -16.35 4.87
CA ASN A 5 -10.17 -16.54 5.29
C ASN A 5 -10.51 -15.84 6.63
N THR A 6 -9.55 -15.77 7.57
CA THR A 6 -9.72 -15.04 8.83
C THR A 6 -9.67 -13.53 8.58
N VAL A 7 -8.77 -13.08 7.71
CA VAL A 7 -8.69 -11.66 7.29
C VAL A 7 -10.01 -11.21 6.66
N ASP A 8 -10.56 -11.99 5.74
CA ASP A 8 -11.82 -11.69 5.07
C ASP A 8 -12.97 -11.59 6.08
N LYS A 9 -13.07 -12.50 7.04
CA LYS A 9 -14.06 -12.45 8.15
C LYS A 9 -13.91 -11.20 9.01
N ILE A 10 -12.67 -10.79 9.31
CA ILE A 10 -12.41 -9.58 10.11
C ILE A 10 -12.87 -8.34 9.34
N ILE A 11 -12.53 -8.24 8.06
CA ILE A 11 -12.90 -7.09 7.22
C ILE A 11 -14.41 -7.01 7.04
N GLU A 12 -15.09 -8.14 6.84
CA GLU A 12 -16.54 -8.21 6.69
C GLU A 12 -17.29 -7.83 7.99
N ALA A 13 -16.79 -8.27 9.14
CA ALA A 13 -17.36 -7.93 10.45
C ALA A 13 -17.09 -6.48 10.84
N ALA A 14 -15.92 -5.92 10.47
CA ALA A 14 -15.47 -4.60 10.88
C ALA A 14 -16.13 -3.49 10.06
N ARG A 15 -17.39 -3.18 10.35
CA ARG A 15 -18.15 -2.11 9.69
C ARG A 15 -17.49 -0.75 9.95
N VAL A 16 -17.18 -0.04 8.86
CA VAL A 16 -16.41 1.21 8.94
C VAL A 16 -17.07 2.28 9.80
N GLU A 17 -18.40 2.39 9.74
CA GLU A 17 -19.17 3.33 10.57
C GLU A 17 -19.11 3.03 12.06
N GLU A 18 -19.05 1.75 12.45
CA GLU A 18 -18.93 1.33 13.84
C GLU A 18 -17.52 1.59 14.37
N VAL A 19 -16.51 1.18 13.58
CA VAL A 19 -15.10 1.35 13.95
C VAL A 19 -14.74 2.83 14.08
N VAL A 20 -15.11 3.64 13.10
CA VAL A 20 -14.84 5.09 13.11
C VAL A 20 -15.64 5.81 14.18
N GLY A 21 -16.90 5.39 14.40
CA GLY A 21 -17.81 5.98 15.38
C GLY A 21 -17.35 5.87 16.83
N GLU A 22 -16.40 4.97 17.15
CA GLU A 22 -15.80 4.90 18.48
C GLU A 22 -14.83 6.03 18.78
N PHE A 23 -14.21 6.58 17.75
CA PHE A 23 -13.17 7.59 17.90
C PHE A 23 -13.66 9.00 17.60
N ILE A 24 -14.66 9.12 16.69
CA ILE A 24 -15.21 10.42 16.30
C ILE A 24 -16.73 10.41 16.26
N THR A 25 -17.33 11.55 16.57
CA THR A 25 -18.78 11.73 16.47
C THR A 25 -19.20 11.86 15.01
N LEU A 26 -19.98 10.89 14.52
CA LEU A 26 -20.52 10.88 13.18
C LEU A 26 -21.99 11.34 13.15
N LYS A 27 -22.32 12.26 12.25
CA LYS A 27 -23.70 12.73 12.01
C LYS A 27 -24.17 12.27 10.64
N LYS A 28 -25.40 11.76 10.58
CA LYS A 28 -25.99 11.30 9.32
C LYS A 28 -26.24 12.47 8.36
N ARG A 29 -25.78 12.31 7.12
CA ARG A 29 -25.99 13.26 6.03
C ARG A 29 -26.34 12.50 4.74
N GLY A 30 -27.64 12.37 4.48
CA GLY A 30 -28.13 11.52 3.39
C GLY A 30 -27.79 10.04 3.62
N THR A 31 -27.13 9.41 2.66
CA THR A 31 -26.68 8.01 2.71
C THR A 31 -25.33 7.83 3.41
N ASN A 32 -24.63 8.92 3.72
CA ASN A 32 -23.31 8.89 4.33
C ASN A 32 -23.36 9.44 5.76
N LEU A 33 -22.26 9.23 6.49
CA LEU A 33 -22.01 9.84 7.79
C LEU A 33 -20.89 10.86 7.65
N LEU A 34 -20.97 11.96 8.38
CA LEU A 34 -20.03 13.07 8.33
C LEU A 34 -19.52 13.39 9.74
N GLY A 35 -18.24 13.62 9.89
CA GLY A 35 -17.60 13.97 11.15
C GLY A 35 -16.37 14.87 10.96
N LEU A 36 -15.77 15.30 12.06
CA LEU A 36 -14.48 15.97 12.05
C LEU A 36 -13.36 14.93 11.84
N CYS A 37 -12.37 15.29 11.04
CA CYS A 37 -11.27 14.39 10.73
C CYS A 37 -10.34 14.20 11.95
N PRO A 38 -10.02 12.93 12.33
CA PRO A 38 -9.09 12.68 13.42
C PRO A 38 -7.61 12.83 13.01
N PHE A 39 -7.33 13.00 11.72
CA PHE A 39 -5.97 13.01 11.18
C PHE A 39 -5.42 14.43 10.93
N HIS A 40 -6.28 15.45 10.95
CA HIS A 40 -5.89 16.86 10.85
C HIS A 40 -6.88 17.75 11.60
N GLY A 41 -6.42 18.92 12.03
CA GLY A 41 -7.27 19.87 12.73
C GLY A 41 -8.20 20.60 11.75
N GLU A 42 -9.51 20.52 11.98
CA GLU A 42 -10.50 21.25 11.18
C GLU A 42 -11.68 21.72 12.05
N LYS A 43 -12.32 22.82 11.65
CA LYS A 43 -13.54 23.34 12.32
C LYS A 43 -14.81 22.89 11.60
N THR A 44 -14.71 22.61 10.31
CA THR A 44 -15.84 22.21 9.47
C THR A 44 -15.70 20.73 9.11
N PRO A 45 -16.70 19.86 9.36
CA PRO A 45 -16.61 18.46 9.07
C PRO A 45 -16.33 18.17 7.59
N SER A 46 -15.26 17.44 7.30
CA SER A 46 -14.88 17.00 5.95
C SER A 46 -14.65 15.48 5.86
N PHE A 47 -14.74 14.78 6.98
CA PHE A 47 -14.54 13.34 7.04
C PHE A 47 -15.87 12.62 6.78
N THR A 48 -15.93 11.93 5.65
CA THR A 48 -17.14 11.24 5.19
C THR A 48 -16.96 9.74 5.29
N VAL A 49 -17.95 9.05 5.84
CA VAL A 49 -18.00 7.58 5.94
C VAL A 49 -19.18 7.09 5.13
N SER A 50 -18.95 6.14 4.25
CA SER A 50 -19.98 5.46 3.45
C SER A 50 -20.15 4.04 3.93
N SER A 51 -21.21 3.77 4.70
CA SER A 51 -21.53 2.42 5.19
C SER A 51 -21.80 1.44 4.03
N VAL A 52 -22.43 1.93 2.97
CA VAL A 52 -22.75 1.10 1.78
C VAL A 52 -21.48 0.61 1.07
N LYS A 53 -20.45 1.46 1.02
CA LYS A 53 -19.17 1.12 0.36
C LYS A 53 -18.15 0.54 1.31
N GLY A 54 -18.38 0.58 2.63
CA GLY A 54 -17.41 0.15 3.63
C GLY A 54 -16.12 0.97 3.68
N ILE A 55 -16.18 2.26 3.29
CA ILE A 55 -15.00 3.13 3.20
C ILE A 55 -15.23 4.49 3.84
N TYR A 56 -14.13 5.12 4.26
CA TYR A 56 -14.11 6.53 4.62
C TYR A 56 -13.25 7.34 3.64
N LYS A 57 -13.51 8.64 3.56
CA LYS A 57 -12.68 9.62 2.87
C LYS A 57 -12.76 10.98 3.56
N CYS A 58 -11.62 11.56 3.84
CA CYS A 58 -11.50 12.95 4.25
C CYS A 58 -11.27 13.85 3.02
N PHE A 59 -12.15 14.82 2.80
CA PHE A 59 -12.01 15.78 1.70
C PHE A 59 -11.07 16.94 2.06
N GLY A 60 -10.66 17.07 3.33
CA GLY A 60 -9.69 18.08 3.78
C GLY A 60 -8.24 17.63 3.55
N CYS A 61 -7.86 16.44 4.08
CA CYS A 61 -6.48 15.94 3.98
C CYS A 61 -6.28 14.82 2.95
N GLY A 62 -7.34 14.37 2.27
CA GLY A 62 -7.25 13.34 1.23
C GLY A 62 -7.16 11.89 1.74
N LYS A 63 -6.99 11.66 3.05
CA LYS A 63 -6.94 10.29 3.59
C LYS A 63 -8.23 9.53 3.31
N ALA A 64 -8.08 8.28 2.88
CA ALA A 64 -9.19 7.39 2.55
C ALA A 64 -8.79 5.93 2.82
N GLY A 65 -9.77 5.08 3.09
CA GLY A 65 -9.53 3.65 3.30
C GLY A 65 -10.76 2.92 3.87
N ASN A 66 -10.53 1.70 4.32
CA ASN A 66 -11.49 0.88 5.03
C ASN A 66 -11.25 0.92 6.56
N SER A 67 -11.95 0.08 7.31
CA SER A 67 -11.82 -0.02 8.78
C SER A 67 -10.40 -0.35 9.22
N VAL A 68 -9.70 -1.23 8.51
CA VAL A 68 -8.31 -1.63 8.83
C VAL A 68 -7.37 -0.44 8.62
N ASN A 69 -7.48 0.26 7.48
CA ASN A 69 -6.66 1.45 7.20
C ASN A 69 -6.90 2.55 8.25
N PHE A 70 -8.15 2.71 8.70
CA PHE A 70 -8.48 3.67 9.75
C PHE A 70 -7.75 3.35 11.06
N ILE A 71 -7.80 2.10 11.51
CA ILE A 71 -7.12 1.66 12.74
C ILE A 71 -5.60 1.78 12.62
N MET A 72 -5.02 1.37 11.48
CA MET A 72 -3.58 1.55 11.21
C MET A 72 -3.16 3.01 11.34
N ASP A 73 -3.90 3.91 10.71
CA ASP A 73 -3.58 5.33 10.68
C ASP A 73 -3.82 6.03 12.03
N HIS A 74 -4.90 5.66 12.72
CA HIS A 74 -5.34 6.30 13.96
C HIS A 74 -4.53 5.84 15.17
N LEU A 75 -4.34 4.53 15.30
CA LEU A 75 -3.60 3.92 16.42
C LEU A 75 -2.11 3.72 16.13
N LYS A 76 -1.65 4.04 14.90
CA LYS A 76 -0.26 3.83 14.46
C LYS A 76 0.17 2.37 14.55
N LEU A 77 -0.74 1.48 14.24
CA LEU A 77 -0.51 0.04 14.23
C LEU A 77 -0.07 -0.44 12.83
N SER A 78 0.71 -1.50 12.80
CA SER A 78 0.97 -2.26 11.58
C SER A 78 -0.29 -3.00 11.12
N TYR A 79 -0.31 -3.43 9.86
CA TYR A 79 -1.46 -4.17 9.32
C TYR A 79 -1.84 -5.42 10.13
N PRO A 80 -0.89 -6.30 10.55
CA PRO A 80 -1.23 -7.44 11.39
C PRO A 80 -1.79 -7.07 12.77
N GLU A 81 -1.26 -6.00 13.36
CA GLU A 81 -1.73 -5.52 14.68
C GLU A 81 -3.14 -4.92 14.57
N ALA A 82 -3.43 -4.16 13.51
CA ALA A 82 -4.76 -3.62 13.25
C ALA A 82 -5.79 -4.74 13.04
N LEU A 83 -5.43 -5.80 12.32
CA LEU A 83 -6.29 -6.98 12.17
C LEU A 83 -6.53 -7.68 13.50
N LYS A 84 -5.51 -7.86 14.34
CA LYS A 84 -5.65 -8.46 15.68
C LYS A 84 -6.55 -7.60 16.58
N TRP A 85 -6.39 -6.28 16.52
CA TRP A 85 -7.22 -5.34 17.27
C TRP A 85 -8.71 -5.48 16.87
N LEU A 86 -8.99 -5.48 15.56
CA LEU A 86 -10.35 -5.68 15.05
C LEU A 86 -10.91 -7.08 15.39
N ALA A 87 -10.09 -8.13 15.25
CA ALA A 87 -10.48 -9.49 15.57
C ALA A 87 -10.89 -9.61 17.06
N ASN A 88 -10.09 -9.02 17.96
CA ASN A 88 -10.40 -9.00 19.38
C ASN A 88 -11.71 -8.26 19.67
N LYS A 89 -11.92 -7.10 19.01
CA LYS A 89 -13.15 -6.31 19.14
C LYS A 89 -14.40 -7.09 18.73
N TYR A 90 -14.33 -7.82 17.63
CA TYR A 90 -15.47 -8.59 17.09
C TYR A 90 -15.48 -10.06 17.54
N SER A 91 -14.65 -10.42 18.54
CA SER A 91 -14.53 -11.77 19.09
C SER A 91 -14.28 -12.84 18.01
N ILE A 92 -13.47 -12.49 17.02
CA ILE A 92 -13.04 -13.39 15.95
C ILE A 92 -11.73 -14.05 16.38
N GLU A 93 -11.74 -15.39 16.49
CA GLU A 93 -10.53 -16.13 16.82
C GLU A 93 -9.49 -16.04 15.70
N VAL A 94 -8.29 -15.58 16.03
CA VAL A 94 -7.15 -15.49 15.11
C VAL A 94 -6.22 -16.66 15.39
N ILE A 95 -6.36 -17.72 14.62
CA ILE A 95 -5.41 -18.83 14.62
C ILE A 95 -4.23 -18.39 13.73
N GLU A 96 -3.13 -17.97 14.36
CA GLU A 96 -1.90 -17.68 13.63
C GLU A 96 -1.28 -18.98 13.15
N LYS A 97 -1.12 -19.12 11.84
CA LYS A 97 -0.32 -20.19 11.28
C LYS A 97 1.13 -19.92 11.67
N GLU A 98 1.71 -20.79 12.47
CA GLU A 98 3.16 -20.75 12.70
C GLU A 98 3.84 -20.90 11.33
N ILE A 99 4.72 -19.95 11.02
CA ILE A 99 5.51 -19.99 9.80
C ILE A 99 6.57 -21.05 10.05
N THR A 100 6.58 -22.10 9.24
CA THR A 100 7.61 -23.16 9.35
C THR A 100 8.99 -22.56 9.06
N PRO A 101 10.07 -23.20 9.57
CA PRO A 101 11.43 -22.75 9.25
C PRO A 101 11.69 -22.63 7.74
N GLU A 102 11.14 -23.54 6.94
CA GLU A 102 11.26 -23.54 5.49
C GLU A 102 10.51 -22.38 4.84
N GLU A 103 9.28 -22.06 5.30
CA GLU A 103 8.51 -20.92 4.83
C GLU A 103 9.21 -19.60 5.17
N ARG A 104 9.88 -19.51 6.33
CA ARG A 104 10.65 -18.34 6.74
C ARG A 104 11.90 -18.16 5.87
N GLU A 105 12.60 -19.25 5.57
CA GLU A 105 13.77 -19.25 4.68
C GLU A 105 13.39 -18.78 3.27
N GLN A 106 12.30 -19.34 2.69
CA GLN A 106 11.79 -18.93 1.38
C GLN A 106 11.37 -17.44 1.36
N GLN A 107 10.80 -16.92 2.45
CA GLN A 107 10.46 -15.51 2.55
C GLN A 107 11.70 -14.63 2.57
N THR A 108 12.73 -15.03 3.32
CA THR A 108 14.01 -14.33 3.39
C THR A 108 14.73 -14.35 2.05
N GLU A 109 14.72 -15.47 1.33
CA GLU A 109 15.28 -15.57 -0.03
C GLU A 109 14.55 -14.63 -1.01
N ARG A 110 13.22 -14.61 -0.98
CA ARG A 110 12.41 -13.70 -1.81
C ARG A 110 12.71 -12.23 -1.52
N GLU A 111 12.80 -11.84 -0.25
CA GLU A 111 13.14 -10.49 0.15
C GLU A 111 14.55 -10.10 -0.33
N SER A 112 15.51 -11.00 -0.18
CA SER A 112 16.89 -10.81 -0.66
C SER A 112 16.93 -10.66 -2.18
N MET A 113 16.19 -11.49 -2.91
CA MET A 113 16.08 -11.42 -4.37
C MET A 113 15.46 -10.09 -4.83
N LEU A 114 14.40 -9.62 -4.15
CA LEU A 114 13.77 -8.33 -4.45
C LEU A 114 14.75 -7.16 -4.24
N ILE A 115 15.57 -7.20 -3.20
CA ILE A 115 16.61 -6.17 -2.95
C ILE A 115 17.63 -6.15 -4.09
N VAL A 116 18.12 -7.33 -4.50
CA VAL A 116 19.07 -7.44 -5.61
C VAL A 116 18.44 -6.96 -6.92
N MET A 117 17.20 -7.34 -7.21
CA MET A 117 16.48 -6.89 -8.42
C MET A 117 16.28 -5.37 -8.43
N GLN A 118 15.90 -4.76 -7.30
CA GLN A 118 15.77 -3.31 -7.18
C GLN A 118 17.10 -2.56 -7.35
N TYR A 119 18.19 -3.17 -6.87
CA TYR A 119 19.52 -2.62 -7.08
C TYR A 119 19.91 -2.68 -8.55
N ALA A 120 19.73 -3.85 -9.19
CA ALA A 120 20.02 -4.04 -10.61
C ALA A 120 19.20 -3.09 -11.48
N GLN A 121 17.90 -2.97 -11.24
CA GLN A 121 17.03 -2.04 -11.95
C GLN A 121 17.54 -0.60 -11.86
N ARG A 122 17.86 -0.13 -10.65
CA ARG A 122 18.42 1.23 -10.47
C ARG A 122 19.71 1.40 -11.21
N TYR A 123 20.60 0.42 -11.16
CA TYR A 123 21.88 0.45 -11.86
C TYR A 123 21.70 0.55 -13.36
N PHE A 124 20.84 -0.27 -13.97
CA PHE A 124 20.58 -0.24 -15.41
C PHE A 124 19.92 1.05 -15.86
N VAL A 125 18.94 1.56 -15.12
CA VAL A 125 18.32 2.87 -15.41
C VAL A 125 19.37 3.99 -15.34
N GLU A 126 20.23 3.96 -14.33
CA GLU A 126 21.28 4.96 -14.16
C GLU A 126 22.31 4.90 -15.32
N MET A 127 22.75 3.71 -15.69
CA MET A 127 23.63 3.49 -16.84
C MET A 127 23.02 3.99 -18.13
N MET A 128 21.76 3.65 -18.38
CA MET A 128 21.05 4.12 -19.59
C MET A 128 20.90 5.64 -19.63
N MET A 129 20.65 6.28 -18.49
CA MET A 129 20.42 7.74 -18.45
C MET A 129 21.69 8.57 -18.41
N LYS A 130 22.81 8.04 -17.83
CA LYS A 130 24.02 8.83 -17.56
C LYS A 130 25.15 8.58 -18.56
N THR A 131 25.27 7.37 -19.12
CA THR A 131 26.36 7.05 -20.06
C THR A 131 26.00 7.44 -21.49
N ASP A 132 27.01 7.75 -22.32
CA ASP A 132 26.81 8.08 -23.72
C ASP A 132 26.32 6.86 -24.53
N GLU A 133 26.82 5.67 -24.20
CA GLU A 133 26.36 4.40 -24.79
C GLU A 133 24.91 4.09 -24.39
N GLY A 134 24.57 4.25 -23.12
CA GLY A 134 23.21 4.06 -22.63
C GLY A 134 22.21 5.00 -23.30
N LYS A 135 22.59 6.26 -23.51
CA LYS A 135 21.75 7.25 -24.20
C LYS A 135 21.60 6.95 -25.69
N SER A 136 22.67 6.54 -26.36
CA SER A 136 22.64 6.26 -27.80
C SER A 136 21.88 4.99 -28.13
N ILE A 137 22.09 3.92 -27.35
CA ILE A 137 21.46 2.61 -27.59
C ILE A 137 20.14 2.48 -26.82
N GLY A 138 20.17 2.62 -25.50
CA GLY A 138 19.01 2.39 -24.64
C GLY A 138 17.90 3.40 -24.85
N LEU A 139 18.19 4.70 -24.71
CA LEU A 139 17.18 5.74 -24.98
C LEU A 139 16.82 5.81 -26.47
N GLY A 140 17.76 5.52 -27.39
CA GLY A 140 17.49 5.39 -28.82
C GLY A 140 16.39 4.37 -29.10
N TYR A 141 16.51 3.18 -28.53
CA TYR A 141 15.52 2.12 -28.65
C TYR A 141 14.11 2.54 -28.20
N PHE A 142 14.00 3.25 -27.08
CA PHE A 142 12.70 3.74 -26.59
C PHE A 142 12.15 4.91 -27.43
N ARG A 143 13.02 5.81 -27.90
CA ARG A 143 12.62 6.93 -28.76
C ARG A 143 12.08 6.45 -30.10
N GLU A 144 12.68 5.43 -30.72
CA GLU A 144 12.17 4.79 -31.95
C GLU A 144 10.76 4.21 -31.77
N ARG A 145 10.39 3.84 -30.54
CA ARG A 145 9.05 3.38 -30.17
C ARG A 145 8.12 4.48 -29.66
N ALA A 146 8.50 5.74 -29.90
CA ALA A 146 7.74 6.91 -29.47
C ALA A 146 7.48 7.01 -27.97
N LEU A 147 8.31 6.37 -27.14
CA LEU A 147 8.25 6.52 -25.69
C LEU A 147 8.97 7.79 -25.25
N ARG A 148 8.29 8.60 -24.46
CA ARG A 148 8.84 9.86 -23.92
C ARG A 148 9.75 9.57 -22.72
N GLU A 149 10.79 10.37 -22.53
CA GLU A 149 11.76 10.22 -21.44
C GLU A 149 11.14 10.33 -20.05
N ASP A 150 10.11 11.16 -19.89
CA ASP A 150 9.36 11.25 -18.63
C ASP A 150 8.62 9.95 -18.28
N ILE A 151 8.11 9.24 -19.29
CA ILE A 151 7.48 7.93 -19.14
C ILE A 151 8.54 6.86 -18.82
N ILE A 152 9.65 6.85 -19.55
CA ILE A 152 10.76 5.91 -19.32
C ILE A 152 11.26 6.05 -17.88
N SER A 153 11.50 7.28 -17.41
CA SER A 153 11.94 7.56 -16.04
C SER A 153 10.88 7.19 -15.00
N LYS A 154 9.60 7.54 -15.25
CA LYS A 154 8.51 7.27 -14.31
C LYS A 154 8.27 5.78 -14.08
N PHE A 155 8.36 4.98 -15.13
CA PHE A 155 8.16 3.53 -15.09
C PHE A 155 9.46 2.76 -14.89
N GLN A 156 10.60 3.45 -14.76
CA GLN A 156 11.92 2.87 -14.58
C GLN A 156 12.22 1.79 -15.63
N LEU A 157 11.90 2.10 -16.90
CA LEU A 157 12.13 1.18 -17.99
C LEU A 157 13.64 1.11 -18.27
N ASP A 158 14.13 -0.10 -18.47
CA ASP A 158 15.49 -0.39 -18.88
C ASP A 158 15.50 -1.27 -20.12
N VAL A 159 16.65 -1.42 -20.73
CA VAL A 159 16.86 -2.36 -21.83
C VAL A 159 17.84 -3.39 -21.31
N ASP A 160 17.47 -4.67 -21.41
CA ASP A 160 18.42 -5.75 -21.19
C ASP A 160 19.61 -5.56 -22.12
N SER A 161 20.68 -5.04 -21.56
CA SER A 161 21.87 -4.74 -22.33
C SER A 161 22.75 -5.98 -22.45
N PRO A 162 23.22 -6.33 -23.66
CA PRO A 162 24.23 -7.37 -23.84
C PRO A 162 25.64 -6.91 -23.40
N PHE A 163 25.73 -5.78 -22.64
CA PHE A 163 27.02 -5.27 -22.19
C PHE A 163 27.61 -6.14 -21.08
N PRO A 164 28.88 -6.54 -21.21
CA PRO A 164 29.57 -7.26 -20.14
C PRO A 164 29.65 -6.38 -18.89
N ILE A 165 29.30 -6.98 -17.75
CA ILE A 165 29.50 -6.37 -16.44
C ILE A 165 30.99 -6.08 -16.29
N PRO A 166 31.42 -4.81 -16.06
CA PRO A 166 32.83 -4.57 -15.78
C PRO A 166 33.25 -5.34 -14.54
N THR A 167 34.24 -6.19 -14.65
CA THR A 167 34.90 -6.93 -13.56
C THR A 167 35.62 -5.99 -12.60
#